data_df3e8e605970b7ca2b31ccbfa3368c4f
#
_entry.id   df3e8e605970b7ca2b31ccbfa3368c4f
#
_cell.length_a   1.000
_cell.length_b   1.000
_cell.length_c   1.000
_cell.angle_alpha   90.00
_cell.angle_beta   90.00
_cell.angle_gamma   90.00
#
_symmetry.space_group_name_H-M   'P 1'
#
loop_
_entity.id
_entity.type
_entity.pdbx_description
1 polymer ?
#
loop_
_entity_poly.entity_id
_entity_poly.type
_entity_poly.pdbx_seq_one_letter_code
_entity_poly.pdbx_strand_id
1 'polypeptide(L)'
;YWAARISDITREDTVLVIGAGPTGLCTLLCVMLKRPKRIVVCEKDENRIRFIHAHYPGVLTVSPEECADFVRANSDHGGADVVLEVAGAESTFRLAWECARPNAIVTVVALYNQAQSLPLPEMYGKNLTFKTGGVDGCDSQEILDLIAAGKLDTTPLITHTVPLRDIAAAYDLFEHRRDGVIKVAVDCSMA
;
A
#
# COMPACT_ATOMS: atom_id res chain seq x y z
N TYR A 1 2.57 -7.27 -5.29
CA TYR A 1 2.78 -7.40 -6.74
C TYR A 1 1.46 -7.60 -7.48
N TRP A 2 0.70 -8.65 -7.16
CA TRP A 2 -0.58 -8.98 -7.76
C TRP A 2 -1.52 -7.77 -7.87
N ALA A 3 -1.72 -7.01 -6.79
CA ALA A 3 -2.59 -5.83 -6.79
C ALA A 3 -2.17 -4.78 -7.83
N ALA A 4 -0.88 -4.44 -7.91
CA ALA A 4 -0.37 -3.51 -8.90
C ALA A 4 -0.50 -4.04 -10.34
N ARG A 5 -0.44 -5.39 -10.51
CA ARG A 5 -0.61 -6.03 -11.82
C ARG A 5 -2.05 -5.94 -12.32
N ILE A 6 -3.03 -6.28 -11.46
CA ILE A 6 -4.44 -6.30 -11.88
C ILE A 6 -5.09 -4.91 -11.95
N SER A 7 -4.43 -3.88 -11.40
CA SER A 7 -4.99 -2.51 -11.34
C SER A 7 -4.76 -1.72 -12.64
N ASP A 8 -4.18 -2.33 -13.65
CA ASP A 8 -3.98 -1.75 -15.00
C ASP A 8 -3.30 -0.36 -14.98
N ILE A 9 -2.39 -0.16 -14.01
CA ILE A 9 -1.70 1.12 -13.80
C ILE A 9 -0.90 1.54 -15.02
N THR A 10 -1.13 2.76 -15.48
CA THR A 10 -0.43 3.40 -16.59
C THR A 10 0.49 4.52 -16.12
N ARG A 11 1.28 5.09 -17.05
CA ARG A 11 2.19 6.21 -16.75
C ARG A 11 1.49 7.56 -16.57
N GLU A 12 0.24 7.65 -16.97
CA GLU A 12 -0.56 8.88 -16.85
C GLU A 12 -1.33 8.95 -15.53
N ASP A 13 -1.38 7.84 -14.79
CA ASP A 13 -2.23 7.73 -13.62
C ASP A 13 -1.69 8.46 -12.39
N THR A 14 -2.61 8.98 -11.60
CA THR A 14 -2.42 9.27 -10.18
C THR A 14 -2.88 8.06 -9.39
N VAL A 15 -1.95 7.42 -8.68
CA VAL A 15 -2.21 6.22 -7.88
C VAL A 15 -2.22 6.57 -6.40
N LEU A 16 -3.30 6.21 -5.70
CA LEU A 16 -3.41 6.31 -4.25
C LEU A 16 -3.20 4.93 -3.62
N VAL A 17 -2.30 4.84 -2.65
CA VAL A 17 -2.13 3.66 -1.78
C VAL A 17 -2.58 4.03 -0.38
N ILE A 18 -3.59 3.34 0.16
CA ILE A 18 -4.10 3.58 1.51
C ILE A 18 -3.50 2.57 2.47
N GLY A 19 -2.64 3.07 3.36
CA GLY A 19 -1.88 2.30 4.33
C GLY A 19 -0.43 2.04 3.91
N ALA A 20 0.51 2.33 4.84
CA ALA A 20 1.94 2.07 4.67
C ALA A 20 2.46 1.04 5.69
N GLY A 21 1.64 0.05 6.04
CA GLY A 21 2.12 -1.14 6.73
C GLY A 21 3.06 -1.97 5.84
N PRO A 22 3.58 -3.09 6.33
CA PRO A 22 4.48 -3.94 5.52
C PRO A 22 3.92 -4.30 4.15
N THR A 23 2.63 -4.67 4.07
CA THR A 23 1.94 -4.96 2.80
C THR A 23 1.80 -3.71 1.94
N GLY A 24 1.48 -2.55 2.55
CA GLY A 24 1.37 -1.28 1.84
C GLY A 24 2.68 -0.82 1.22
N LEU A 25 3.80 -0.94 1.95
CA LEU A 25 5.12 -0.62 1.43
C LEU A 25 5.56 -1.58 0.32
N CYS A 26 5.28 -2.88 0.44
CA CYS A 26 5.49 -3.82 -0.67
C CYS A 26 4.62 -3.46 -1.89
N THR A 27 3.38 -3.03 -1.66
CA THR A 27 2.50 -2.55 -2.74
C THR A 27 3.04 -1.29 -3.39
N LEU A 28 3.51 -0.32 -2.59
CA LEU A 28 4.15 0.90 -3.08
C LEU A 28 5.33 0.59 -4.02
N LEU A 29 6.23 -0.30 -3.61
CA LEU A 29 7.36 -0.72 -4.45
C LEU A 29 6.90 -1.29 -5.80
N CYS A 30 5.84 -2.10 -5.80
CA CYS A 30 5.29 -2.67 -7.03
C CYS A 30 4.57 -1.63 -7.91
N VAL A 31 3.93 -0.62 -7.29
CA VAL A 31 3.37 0.54 -8.00
C VAL A 31 4.48 1.36 -8.66
N MET A 32 5.60 1.57 -7.97
CA MET A 32 6.75 2.30 -8.51
C MET A 32 7.33 1.63 -9.77
N LEU A 33 7.28 0.29 -9.88
CA LEU A 33 7.68 -0.42 -11.10
C LEU A 33 6.84 -0.03 -12.32
N LYS A 34 5.57 0.35 -12.12
CA LYS A 34 4.67 0.81 -13.20
C LYS A 34 4.96 2.24 -13.63
N ARG A 35 5.68 3.03 -12.83
CA ARG A 35 6.07 4.43 -13.09
C ARG A 35 4.87 5.33 -13.38
N PRO A 36 3.82 5.36 -12.55
CA PRO A 36 2.70 6.26 -12.75
C PRO A 36 3.16 7.72 -12.63
N LYS A 37 2.33 8.64 -13.10
CA LYS A 37 2.61 10.09 -13.07
C LYS A 37 2.76 10.60 -11.63
N ARG A 38 1.90 10.12 -10.71
CA ARG A 38 1.95 10.47 -9.28
C ARG A 38 1.65 9.25 -8.43
N ILE A 39 2.30 9.20 -7.28
CA ILE A 39 1.98 8.24 -6.24
C ILE A 39 1.69 9.04 -4.96
N VAL A 40 0.54 8.78 -4.38
CA VAL A 40 0.13 9.32 -3.08
C VAL A 40 -0.04 8.14 -2.13
N VAL A 41 0.51 8.26 -0.92
CA VAL A 41 0.32 7.29 0.16
C VAL A 41 -0.45 7.94 1.29
N CYS A 42 -1.60 7.39 1.63
CA CYS A 42 -2.39 7.79 2.78
C CYS A 42 -1.95 6.99 4.00
N GLU A 43 -1.36 7.64 4.98
CA GLU A 43 -0.85 6.99 6.21
C GLU A 43 -0.99 7.96 7.40
N LYS A 44 -1.23 7.42 8.60
CA LYS A 44 -1.34 8.19 9.84
C LYS A 44 -0.14 8.07 10.77
N ASP A 45 0.69 7.05 10.57
CA ASP A 45 1.87 6.78 11.40
C ASP A 45 3.06 7.62 10.93
N GLU A 46 3.49 8.56 11.76
CA GLU A 46 4.59 9.48 11.48
C GLU A 46 5.93 8.76 11.20
N ASN A 47 6.18 7.59 11.81
CA ASN A 47 7.40 6.84 11.55
C ASN A 47 7.40 6.28 10.13
N ARG A 48 6.25 5.80 9.66
CA ARG A 48 6.09 5.28 8.30
C ARG A 48 6.13 6.39 7.26
N ILE A 49 5.54 7.54 7.56
CA ILE A 49 5.64 8.73 6.71
C ILE A 49 7.10 9.15 6.56
N ARG A 50 7.85 9.26 7.67
CA ARG A 50 9.29 9.55 7.63
C ARG A 50 10.09 8.51 6.86
N PHE A 51 9.76 7.24 7.02
CA PHE A 51 10.38 6.15 6.26
C PHE A 51 10.17 6.34 4.75
N ILE A 52 8.94 6.64 4.32
CA ILE A 52 8.62 6.89 2.90
C ILE A 52 9.45 8.05 2.37
N HIS A 53 9.49 9.18 3.08
CA HIS A 53 10.24 10.36 2.64
C HIS A 53 11.75 10.10 2.53
N ALA A 54 12.30 9.26 3.44
CA ALA A 54 13.71 8.93 3.44
C ALA A 54 14.11 7.99 2.30
N HIS A 55 13.25 7.04 1.93
CA HIS A 55 13.59 5.98 0.98
C HIS A 55 12.96 6.13 -0.41
N TYR A 56 11.85 6.87 -0.52
CA TYR A 56 11.09 6.98 -1.77
C TYR A 56 10.81 8.44 -2.11
N PRO A 57 11.85 9.24 -2.44
CA PRO A 57 11.68 10.64 -2.81
C PRO A 57 10.77 10.75 -4.05
N GLY A 58 9.80 11.64 -3.98
CA GLY A 58 8.79 11.82 -5.03
C GLY A 58 7.46 11.12 -4.77
N VAL A 59 7.37 10.28 -3.74
CA VAL A 59 6.08 9.79 -3.21
C VAL A 59 5.48 10.86 -2.30
N LEU A 60 4.25 11.25 -2.59
CA LEU A 60 3.50 12.18 -1.75
C LEU A 60 2.84 11.42 -0.60
N THR A 61 2.78 12.03 0.58
CA THR A 61 2.09 11.45 1.73
C THR A 61 1.00 12.38 2.24
N VAL A 62 -0.07 11.83 2.80
CA VAL A 62 -1.22 12.58 3.30
C VAL A 62 -1.87 11.83 4.46
N SER A 63 -2.45 12.57 5.42
CA SER A 63 -3.26 12.00 6.49
C SER A 63 -4.61 11.49 5.96
N PRO A 64 -5.27 10.53 6.64
CA PRO A 64 -6.59 10.07 6.24
C PRO A 64 -7.64 11.19 6.18
N GLU A 65 -7.56 12.15 7.10
CA GLU A 65 -8.50 13.26 7.24
C GLU A 65 -8.44 14.23 6.06
N GLU A 66 -7.26 14.43 5.49
CA GLU A 66 -7.03 15.34 4.37
C GLU A 66 -7.01 14.63 3.01
N CYS A 67 -7.05 13.29 3.00
CA CYS A 67 -6.73 12.47 1.83
C CYS A 67 -7.60 12.80 0.61
N ALA A 68 -8.91 12.92 0.78
CA ALA A 68 -9.82 13.15 -0.34
C ALA A 68 -9.57 14.51 -1.01
N ASP A 69 -9.40 15.56 -0.23
CA ASP A 69 -9.13 16.91 -0.75
C ASP A 69 -7.73 17.01 -1.36
N PHE A 70 -6.75 16.40 -0.69
CA PHE A 70 -5.38 16.37 -1.19
C PHE A 70 -5.28 15.64 -2.54
N VAL A 71 -5.87 14.45 -2.68
CA VAL A 71 -5.85 13.69 -3.92
C VAL A 71 -6.58 14.46 -5.03
N ARG A 72 -7.72 15.08 -4.72
CA ARG A 72 -8.46 15.91 -5.68
C ARG A 72 -7.62 17.07 -6.21
N ALA A 73 -6.90 17.75 -5.33
CA ALA A 73 -6.04 18.88 -5.68
C ALA A 73 -4.75 18.46 -6.43
N ASN A 74 -4.27 17.23 -6.20
CA ASN A 74 -3.02 16.71 -6.75
C ASN A 74 -3.23 15.64 -7.82
N SER A 75 -4.38 15.61 -8.47
CA SER A 75 -4.68 14.72 -9.61
C SER A 75 -5.18 15.52 -10.80
N ASP A 76 -5.06 14.94 -11.99
CA ASP A 76 -5.49 15.64 -13.22
C ASP A 76 -7.01 15.53 -13.46
N HIS A 77 -7.67 14.58 -12.82
CA HIS A 77 -9.07 14.23 -13.07
C HIS A 77 -9.97 14.36 -11.82
N GLY A 78 -9.53 15.12 -10.81
CA GLY A 78 -10.31 15.39 -9.60
C GLY A 78 -10.48 14.19 -8.68
N GLY A 79 -9.52 13.26 -8.69
CA GLY A 79 -9.43 12.06 -7.87
C GLY A 79 -8.40 11.09 -8.42
N ALA A 80 -8.08 10.03 -7.69
CA ALA A 80 -7.13 9.03 -8.12
C ALA A 80 -7.69 8.17 -9.27
N ASP A 81 -6.86 7.88 -10.26
CA ASP A 81 -7.17 6.96 -11.36
C ASP A 81 -7.22 5.51 -10.88
N VAL A 82 -6.31 5.18 -9.95
CA VAL A 82 -6.23 3.88 -9.31
C VAL A 82 -6.08 4.06 -7.81
N VAL A 83 -6.86 3.31 -7.03
CA VAL A 83 -6.76 3.26 -5.57
C VAL A 83 -6.47 1.84 -5.14
N LEU A 84 -5.42 1.67 -4.32
CA LEU A 84 -5.04 0.39 -3.72
C LEU A 84 -5.29 0.49 -2.21
N GLU A 85 -6.34 -0.17 -1.73
CA GLU A 85 -6.68 -0.20 -0.31
C GLU A 85 -5.95 -1.37 0.35
N VAL A 86 -5.03 -1.06 1.27
CA VAL A 86 -4.10 -2.02 1.88
C VAL A 86 -4.09 -1.95 3.41
N ALA A 87 -4.94 -1.11 4.01
CA ALA A 87 -4.98 -0.89 5.45
C ALA A 87 -5.99 -1.79 6.18
N GLY A 88 -7.16 -2.03 5.58
CA GLY A 88 -8.21 -2.88 6.14
C GLY A 88 -8.90 -2.32 7.40
N ALA A 89 -8.79 -1.01 7.65
CA ALA A 89 -9.52 -0.37 8.73
C ALA A 89 -10.97 -0.09 8.32
N GLU A 90 -11.87 0.03 9.29
CA GLU A 90 -13.31 0.19 9.03
C GLU A 90 -13.65 1.34 8.06
N SER A 91 -12.93 2.45 8.17
CA SER A 91 -13.16 3.65 7.34
C SER A 91 -12.44 3.64 5.99
N THR A 92 -11.46 2.74 5.78
CA THR A 92 -10.56 2.86 4.62
C THR A 92 -11.18 2.39 3.32
N PHE A 93 -12.16 1.49 3.35
CA PHE A 93 -12.91 1.14 2.14
C PHE A 93 -13.73 2.32 1.61
N ARG A 94 -14.40 3.06 2.54
CA ARG A 94 -15.13 4.27 2.19
C ARG A 94 -14.18 5.32 1.61
N LEU A 95 -13.09 5.59 2.29
CA LEU A 95 -12.07 6.54 1.83
C LEU A 95 -11.55 6.17 0.43
N ALA A 96 -11.36 4.87 0.15
CA ALA A 96 -10.84 4.41 -1.13
C ALA A 96 -11.75 4.83 -2.30
N TRP A 97 -13.06 4.57 -2.20
CA TRP A 97 -13.95 4.94 -3.29
C TRP A 97 -14.28 6.44 -3.32
N GLU A 98 -14.22 7.15 -2.20
CA GLU A 98 -14.37 8.62 -2.16
C GLU A 98 -13.22 9.33 -2.88
N CYS A 99 -11.97 8.86 -2.67
CA CYS A 99 -10.79 9.42 -3.33
C CYS A 99 -10.68 9.06 -4.81
N ALA A 100 -11.39 8.03 -5.27
CA ALA A 100 -11.38 7.58 -6.65
C ALA A 100 -12.14 8.56 -7.56
N ARG A 101 -11.56 8.93 -8.71
CA ARG A 101 -12.28 9.68 -9.75
C ARG A 101 -13.39 8.84 -10.40
N PRO A 102 -14.31 9.43 -11.17
CA PRO A 102 -15.20 8.64 -12.06
C PRO A 102 -14.39 7.73 -13.00
N ASN A 103 -14.89 6.53 -13.23
CA ASN A 103 -14.28 5.45 -14.03
C ASN A 103 -12.91 4.95 -13.48
N ALA A 104 -12.62 5.16 -12.21
CA ALA A 104 -11.39 4.66 -11.57
C ALA A 104 -11.47 3.17 -11.24
N ILE A 105 -10.29 2.59 -11.00
CA ILE A 105 -10.14 1.24 -10.45
C ILE A 105 -9.84 1.34 -8.96
N VAL A 106 -10.60 0.61 -8.15
CA VAL A 106 -10.37 0.45 -6.71
C VAL A 106 -10.04 -1.00 -6.44
N THR A 107 -8.78 -1.28 -6.07
CA THR A 107 -8.31 -2.62 -5.73
C THR A 107 -8.21 -2.77 -4.22
N VAL A 108 -9.00 -3.67 -3.66
CA VAL A 108 -9.01 -3.99 -2.24
C VAL A 108 -8.08 -5.16 -1.98
N VAL A 109 -6.99 -4.91 -1.29
CA VAL A 109 -5.93 -5.87 -0.96
C VAL A 109 -6.04 -6.33 0.48
N ALA A 110 -6.48 -5.43 1.35
CA ALA A 110 -6.57 -5.69 2.78
C ALA A 110 -7.69 -6.69 3.13
N LEU A 111 -7.50 -7.38 4.25
CA LEU A 111 -8.54 -8.20 4.87
C LEU A 111 -9.35 -7.36 5.86
N TYR A 112 -10.66 -7.45 5.77
CA TYR A 112 -11.59 -6.79 6.67
C TYR A 112 -12.21 -7.81 7.63
N ASN A 113 -12.32 -7.45 8.90
CA ASN A 113 -12.98 -8.27 9.91
C ASN A 113 -14.52 -8.14 9.88
N GLN A 114 -15.03 -7.09 9.23
CA GLN A 114 -16.45 -6.79 9.12
C GLN A 114 -16.85 -6.58 7.65
N ALA A 115 -18.13 -6.86 7.35
CA ALA A 115 -18.68 -6.57 6.02
C ALA A 115 -18.57 -5.08 5.71
N GLN A 116 -18.17 -4.77 4.47
CA GLN A 116 -18.10 -3.40 3.97
C GLN A 116 -19.32 -3.10 3.10
N SER A 117 -19.84 -1.88 3.22
CA SER A 117 -21.03 -1.45 2.46
C SER A 117 -20.63 -0.78 1.15
N LEU A 118 -21.38 -1.11 0.10
CA LEU A 118 -21.36 -0.38 -1.18
C LEU A 118 -22.58 0.56 -1.22
N PRO A 119 -22.46 1.83 -0.83
CA PRO A 119 -23.58 2.76 -0.80
C PRO A 119 -23.89 3.25 -2.24
N LEU A 120 -24.53 2.41 -3.02
CA LEU A 120 -24.78 2.65 -4.44
C LEU A 120 -25.42 4.03 -4.76
N PRO A 121 -26.35 4.58 -3.94
CA PRO A 121 -26.86 5.94 -4.20
C PRO A 121 -25.78 7.03 -4.14
N GLU A 122 -24.80 6.91 -3.23
CA GLU A 122 -23.68 7.86 -3.08
C GLU A 122 -22.64 7.67 -4.19
N MET A 123 -22.54 6.47 -4.73
CA MET A 123 -21.60 6.11 -5.79
C MET A 123 -22.15 6.32 -7.20
N TYR A 124 -23.40 6.73 -7.32
CA TYR A 124 -24.04 6.93 -8.60
C TYR A 124 -23.25 7.93 -9.47
N GLY A 125 -22.95 7.54 -10.69
CA GLY A 125 -22.17 8.36 -11.62
C GLY A 125 -20.65 8.21 -11.49
N LYS A 126 -20.12 7.52 -10.47
CA LYS A 126 -18.67 7.24 -10.37
C LYS A 126 -18.21 6.11 -11.31
N ASN A 127 -19.08 5.18 -11.70
CA ASN A 127 -18.75 4.07 -12.61
C ASN A 127 -17.47 3.32 -12.21
N LEU A 128 -17.30 2.98 -10.93
CA LEU A 128 -16.07 2.40 -10.42
C LEU A 128 -15.95 0.92 -10.78
N THR A 129 -14.71 0.48 -11.02
CA THR A 129 -14.36 -0.92 -11.09
C THR A 129 -13.72 -1.36 -9.78
N PHE A 130 -14.34 -2.30 -9.06
CA PHE A 130 -13.76 -2.91 -7.87
C PHE A 130 -13.06 -4.21 -8.23
N LYS A 131 -11.81 -4.38 -7.75
CA LYS A 131 -11.04 -5.61 -7.88
C LYS A 131 -10.65 -6.11 -6.49
N THR A 132 -10.90 -7.38 -6.21
CA THR A 132 -10.54 -8.02 -4.94
C THR A 132 -9.99 -9.41 -5.22
N GLY A 133 -9.30 -10.00 -4.26
CA GLY A 133 -8.87 -11.39 -4.35
C GLY A 133 -7.75 -11.74 -3.38
N GLY A 134 -7.55 -13.03 -3.21
CA GLY A 134 -6.44 -13.59 -2.46
C GLY A 134 -5.22 -13.82 -3.36
N VAL A 135 -4.03 -13.69 -2.79
CA VAL A 135 -2.78 -14.01 -3.48
C VAL A 135 -2.46 -15.48 -3.24
N ASP A 136 -2.21 -16.22 -4.31
CA ASP A 136 -1.87 -17.63 -4.29
C ASP A 136 -0.36 -17.92 -4.44
N GLY A 137 0.45 -16.87 -4.57
CA GLY A 137 1.91 -16.99 -4.74
C GLY A 137 2.36 -17.32 -6.17
N CYS A 138 1.47 -17.30 -7.16
CA CYS A 138 1.80 -17.61 -8.55
C CYS A 138 2.87 -16.67 -9.16
N ASP A 139 3.00 -15.46 -8.63
CA ASP A 139 3.96 -14.44 -9.10
C ASP A 139 5.33 -14.51 -8.38
N SER A 140 5.56 -15.48 -7.50
CA SER A 140 6.77 -15.53 -6.65
C SER A 140 8.07 -15.57 -7.46
N GLN A 141 8.12 -16.34 -8.54
CA GLN A 141 9.33 -16.42 -9.37
C GLN A 141 9.62 -15.07 -10.05
N GLU A 142 8.60 -14.43 -10.60
CA GLU A 142 8.77 -13.13 -11.25
C GLU A 142 9.25 -12.06 -10.25
N ILE A 143 8.74 -12.06 -9.02
CA ILE A 143 9.17 -11.15 -7.96
C ILE A 143 10.64 -11.40 -7.60
N LEU A 144 11.05 -12.65 -7.46
CA LEU A 144 12.44 -13.01 -7.18
C LEU A 144 13.38 -12.57 -8.31
N ASP A 145 12.96 -12.72 -9.56
CA ASP A 145 13.73 -12.27 -10.72
C ASP A 145 13.88 -10.74 -10.73
N LEU A 146 12.84 -10.00 -10.35
CA LEU A 146 12.90 -8.54 -10.21
C LEU A 146 13.86 -8.09 -9.09
N ILE A 147 13.86 -8.81 -7.96
CA ILE A 147 14.79 -8.57 -6.85
C ILE A 147 16.23 -8.88 -7.30
N ALA A 148 16.46 -10.04 -7.89
CA ALA A 148 17.77 -10.45 -8.39
C ALA A 148 18.33 -9.50 -9.46
N ALA A 149 17.47 -8.91 -10.28
CA ALA A 149 17.83 -7.92 -11.28
C ALA A 149 18.04 -6.50 -10.70
N GLY A 150 17.88 -6.30 -9.39
CA GLY A 150 17.98 -4.99 -8.73
C GLY A 150 16.87 -4.01 -9.12
N LYS A 151 15.78 -4.50 -9.70
CA LYS A 151 14.62 -3.67 -10.10
C LYS A 151 13.63 -3.46 -8.95
N LEU A 152 13.65 -4.34 -7.96
CA LEU A 152 12.82 -4.30 -6.77
C LEU A 152 13.71 -4.46 -5.55
N ASP A 153 13.97 -3.37 -4.83
CA ASP A 153 14.76 -3.40 -3.60
C ASP A 153 13.83 -3.47 -2.39
N THR A 154 13.77 -4.63 -1.74
CA THR A 154 13.01 -4.85 -0.52
C THR A 154 13.86 -4.74 0.75
N THR A 155 15.16 -4.53 0.61
CA THR A 155 16.12 -4.49 1.73
C THR A 155 15.75 -3.45 2.80
N PRO A 156 15.34 -2.20 2.45
CA PRO A 156 14.99 -1.20 3.45
C PRO A 156 13.79 -1.58 4.32
N LEU A 157 12.95 -2.53 3.88
CA LEU A 157 11.78 -2.97 4.65
C LEU A 157 12.17 -3.83 5.85
N ILE A 158 13.35 -4.47 5.84
CA ILE A 158 13.85 -5.28 6.95
C ILE A 158 14.54 -4.34 7.94
N THR A 159 13.78 -3.86 8.90
CA THR A 159 14.25 -2.87 9.88
C THR A 159 14.97 -3.49 11.07
N HIS A 160 14.69 -4.76 11.36
CA HIS A 160 15.24 -5.47 12.52
C HIS A 160 15.68 -6.87 12.11
N THR A 161 16.76 -7.35 12.71
CA THR A 161 17.21 -8.74 12.58
C THR A 161 17.49 -9.27 13.97
N VAL A 162 16.92 -10.41 14.32
CA VAL A 162 17.04 -11.03 15.65
C VAL A 162 17.38 -12.52 15.53
N PRO A 163 18.08 -13.11 16.50
CA PRO A 163 18.25 -14.56 16.56
C PRO A 163 16.93 -15.26 16.91
N LEU A 164 16.81 -16.54 16.56
CA LEU A 164 15.60 -17.33 16.81
C LEU A 164 15.19 -17.35 18.29
N ARG A 165 16.16 -17.34 19.23
CA ARG A 165 15.87 -17.31 20.67
C ARG A 165 15.07 -16.07 21.11
N ASP A 166 15.14 -14.97 20.38
CA ASP A 166 14.50 -13.69 20.70
C ASP A 166 13.18 -13.49 19.93
N ILE A 167 12.65 -14.53 19.28
CA ILE A 167 11.47 -14.45 18.42
C ILE A 167 10.22 -13.90 19.16
N ALA A 168 10.06 -14.24 20.43
CA ALA A 168 8.93 -13.74 21.23
C ALA A 168 9.00 -12.21 21.42
N ALA A 169 10.21 -11.67 21.67
CA ALA A 169 10.43 -10.23 21.75
C ALA A 169 10.21 -9.55 20.39
N ALA A 170 10.57 -10.21 19.30
CA ALA A 170 10.34 -9.72 17.95
C ALA A 170 8.84 -9.63 17.61
N TYR A 171 8.03 -10.60 18.02
CA TYR A 171 6.59 -10.54 17.88
C TYR A 171 5.99 -9.39 18.69
N ASP A 172 6.40 -9.22 19.95
CA ASP A 172 5.94 -8.13 20.82
C ASP A 172 6.32 -6.74 20.23
N LEU A 173 7.55 -6.60 19.71
CA LEU A 173 8.00 -5.41 19.00
C LEU A 173 7.09 -5.08 17.80
N PHE A 174 6.81 -6.10 16.97
CA PHE A 174 6.04 -5.94 15.75
C PHE A 174 4.55 -5.66 16.04
N GLU A 175 3.95 -6.37 16.99
CA GLU A 175 2.55 -6.19 17.39
C GLU A 175 2.28 -4.77 17.90
N HIS A 176 3.18 -4.25 18.75
CA HIS A 176 3.06 -2.93 19.34
C HIS A 176 3.67 -1.80 18.49
N ARG A 177 4.16 -2.11 17.30
CA ARG A 177 4.73 -1.14 16.33
C ARG A 177 5.78 -0.22 16.94
N ARG A 178 6.60 -0.76 17.85
CA ARG A 178 7.65 0.01 18.52
C ARG A 178 8.90 0.13 17.65
N ASP A 179 9.75 1.09 17.99
CA ASP A 179 11.09 1.27 17.40
C ASP A 179 11.11 1.36 15.86
N GLY A 180 10.03 1.89 15.27
CA GLY A 180 9.93 2.06 13.82
C GLY A 180 9.89 0.75 13.03
N VAL A 181 9.50 -0.37 13.67
CA VAL A 181 9.49 -1.68 13.02
C VAL A 181 8.58 -1.73 11.79
N ILE A 182 9.13 -2.24 10.67
CA ILE A 182 8.36 -2.57 9.45
C ILE A 182 8.36 -4.07 9.26
N LYS A 183 9.54 -4.68 9.19
CA LYS A 183 9.72 -6.14 9.09
C LYS A 183 10.87 -6.58 10.00
N VAL A 184 10.69 -7.73 10.62
CA VAL A 184 11.73 -8.39 11.40
C VAL A 184 12.18 -9.63 10.65
N ALA A 185 13.48 -9.73 10.38
CA ALA A 185 14.12 -10.96 9.94
C ALA A 185 14.57 -11.77 11.17
N VAL A 186 14.30 -13.08 11.14
CA VAL A 186 14.81 -14.00 12.15
C VAL A 186 15.98 -14.75 11.55
N ASP A 187 17.20 -14.50 12.06
CA ASP A 187 18.40 -15.18 11.61
C ASP A 187 18.65 -16.41 12.48
N CYS A 188 18.38 -17.58 11.92
CA CYS A 188 18.54 -18.86 12.60
C CYS A 188 20.03 -19.28 12.76
N SER A 189 20.97 -18.59 12.13
CA SER A 189 22.42 -18.83 12.27
C SER A 189 23.03 -18.07 13.43
N MET A 190 22.34 -17.04 13.94
CA MET A 190 22.80 -16.28 15.11
C MET A 190 22.60 -17.10 16.39
N ALA A 191 23.70 -17.34 17.12
CA ALA A 191 23.72 -18.05 18.39
C ALA A 191 23.02 -17.27 19.51
#